data_932ec58ebbf9c7567821c89f568bacde
#
_entry.id   932ec58ebbf9c7567821c89f568bacde
#
_cell.length_a   1.000
_cell.length_b   1.000
_cell.length_c   1.000
_cell.angle_alpha   90.00
_cell.angle_beta   90.00
_cell.angle_gamma   90.00
#
_symmetry.space_group_name_H-M   'P 1'
#
loop_
_entity.id
_entity.type
_entity.pdbx_description
1 polymer ?
#
loop_
_entity_poly.entity_id
_entity_poly.type
_entity_poly.pdbx_seq_one_letter_code
_entity_poly.pdbx_strand_id
1 'polypeptide(L)'
;MKKIVLSILCCLTVLLQLNPVEASLDKKITINHEVIEDDEYTIEIITYEVDSIQTRSTSTKKGGRDYHCKDKNGKILWTATLTGTFEYNGTTSKCISASVSVSNVSSGWQLFTKKASTSGNQAKASIIMRETSTMALHPVNFTLSCSPTGSLY
;
A
#
# COMPACT_ATOMS: atom_id res chain seq x y z
N MET A 1 -28.07 -5.03 -73.86
CA MET A 1 -27.97 -5.96 -72.72
C MET A 1 -26.73 -5.54 -71.91
N LYS A 2 -26.94 -4.80 -70.81
CA LYS A 2 -25.86 -4.32 -69.94
C LYS A 2 -25.69 -5.29 -68.77
N LYS A 3 -24.53 -5.93 -68.66
CA LYS A 3 -24.17 -6.79 -67.53
C LYS A 3 -23.74 -5.92 -66.32
N ILE A 4 -24.48 -5.97 -65.26
CA ILE A 4 -24.12 -5.33 -64.01
C ILE A 4 -23.21 -6.30 -63.28
N VAL A 5 -21.95 -5.92 -63.08
CA VAL A 5 -20.98 -6.63 -62.20
C VAL A 5 -21.19 -6.11 -60.78
N LEU A 6 -21.74 -6.94 -59.93
CA LEU A 6 -21.91 -6.65 -58.50
C LEU A 6 -20.57 -6.96 -57.78
N SER A 7 -19.82 -5.91 -57.48
CA SER A 7 -18.62 -6.04 -56.64
C SER A 7 -19.00 -6.17 -55.19
N ILE A 8 -18.82 -7.37 -54.62
CA ILE A 8 -18.97 -7.62 -53.20
C ILE A 8 -17.71 -7.13 -52.48
N LEU A 9 -17.78 -5.94 -51.89
CA LEU A 9 -16.73 -5.40 -51.03
C LEU A 9 -16.85 -6.11 -49.67
N CYS A 10 -15.98 -7.12 -49.46
CA CYS A 10 -15.88 -7.82 -48.20
C CYS A 10 -15.17 -6.90 -47.19
N CYS A 11 -15.93 -6.13 -46.38
CA CYS A 11 -15.41 -5.40 -45.26
C CYS A 11 -14.97 -6.38 -44.16
N LEU A 12 -13.67 -6.65 -44.12
CA LEU A 12 -13.04 -7.40 -43.04
C LEU A 12 -12.99 -6.49 -41.80
N THR A 13 -14.05 -6.53 -41.00
CA THR A 13 -14.03 -5.90 -39.66
C THR A 13 -13.13 -6.72 -38.74
N VAL A 14 -11.88 -6.30 -38.62
CA VAL A 14 -11.00 -6.78 -37.54
C VAL A 14 -11.59 -6.23 -36.24
N LEU A 15 -12.35 -7.03 -35.52
CA LEU A 15 -12.71 -6.82 -34.14
C LEU A 15 -11.43 -6.92 -33.33
N LEU A 16 -10.80 -5.77 -33.02
CA LEU A 16 -9.83 -5.65 -31.96
C LEU A 16 -10.57 -6.00 -30.67
N GLN A 17 -10.44 -7.23 -30.23
CA GLN A 17 -10.79 -7.62 -28.87
C GLN A 17 -9.78 -6.91 -27.94
N LEU A 18 -10.17 -5.74 -27.45
CA LEU A 18 -9.57 -5.14 -26.28
C LEU A 18 -9.93 -6.05 -25.11
N ASN A 19 -9.04 -7.00 -24.81
CA ASN A 19 -9.11 -7.69 -23.54
C ASN A 19 -9.00 -6.59 -22.47
N PRO A 20 -10.00 -6.46 -21.56
CA PRO A 20 -9.81 -5.59 -20.43
C PRO A 20 -8.57 -6.12 -19.69
N VAL A 21 -7.55 -5.27 -19.58
CA VAL A 21 -6.47 -5.51 -18.62
C VAL A 21 -7.18 -5.53 -17.28
N GLU A 22 -7.46 -6.73 -16.76
CA GLU A 22 -7.84 -6.89 -15.38
C GLU A 22 -6.72 -6.23 -14.57
N ALA A 23 -7.04 -5.09 -13.99
CA ALA A 23 -6.17 -4.49 -12.99
C ALA A 23 -6.01 -5.56 -11.91
N SER A 24 -4.85 -6.21 -11.88
CA SER A 24 -4.50 -7.17 -10.85
C SER A 24 -4.67 -6.45 -9.52
N LEU A 25 -5.75 -6.77 -8.83
CA LEU A 25 -5.98 -6.26 -7.48
C LEU A 25 -4.87 -6.87 -6.63
N ASP A 26 -3.84 -6.07 -6.30
CA ASP A 26 -2.72 -6.50 -5.46
C ASP A 26 -3.29 -7.15 -4.19
N LYS A 27 -3.26 -8.48 -4.12
CA LYS A 27 -3.80 -9.23 -2.98
C LYS A 27 -2.94 -8.99 -1.76
N LYS A 28 -3.52 -8.38 -0.74
CA LYS A 28 -2.86 -8.21 0.57
C LYS A 28 -2.98 -9.51 1.38
N ILE A 29 -1.86 -10.00 1.90
CA ILE A 29 -1.80 -11.16 2.79
C ILE A 29 -1.31 -10.64 4.15
N THR A 30 -2.18 -10.66 5.16
CA THR A 30 -1.81 -10.24 6.52
C THR A 30 -0.81 -11.24 7.11
N ILE A 31 0.30 -10.74 7.60
CA ILE A 31 1.38 -11.53 8.20
C ILE A 31 1.53 -11.28 9.70
N ASN A 32 1.09 -10.11 10.18
CA ASN A 32 1.07 -9.79 11.61
C ASN A 32 -0.06 -8.81 11.92
N HIS A 33 -0.62 -8.94 13.13
CA HIS A 33 -1.67 -8.07 13.66
C HIS A 33 -1.40 -7.82 15.14
N GLU A 34 -1.24 -6.55 15.50
CA GLU A 34 -0.96 -6.09 16.86
C GLU A 34 -2.03 -5.09 17.29
N VAL A 35 -2.43 -5.14 18.55
CA VAL A 35 -3.34 -4.17 19.16
C VAL A 35 -2.66 -3.62 20.42
N ILE A 36 -2.59 -2.30 20.50
CA ILE A 36 -2.04 -1.58 21.65
C ILE A 36 -3.16 -0.70 22.21
N GLU A 37 -3.50 -0.91 23.46
CA GLU A 37 -4.49 -0.10 24.16
C GLU A 37 -3.80 0.95 25.02
N ASP A 38 -4.21 2.20 24.86
CA ASP A 38 -3.84 3.33 25.69
C ASP A 38 -5.10 3.87 26.40
N ASP A 39 -4.94 4.79 27.34
CA ASP A 39 -6.08 5.34 28.11
C ASP A 39 -7.11 6.06 27.22
N GLU A 40 -6.69 6.68 26.13
CA GLU A 40 -7.55 7.47 25.26
C GLU A 40 -7.89 6.78 23.94
N TYR A 41 -6.97 5.95 23.40
CA TYR A 41 -7.07 5.38 22.06
C TYR A 41 -6.74 3.89 22.05
N THR A 42 -7.21 3.21 21.02
CA THR A 42 -6.76 1.86 20.66
C THR A 42 -6.00 1.95 19.33
N ILE A 43 -4.80 1.44 19.31
CA ILE A 43 -3.95 1.40 18.11
C ILE A 43 -3.96 -0.02 17.58
N GLU A 44 -4.38 -0.19 16.34
CA GLU A 44 -4.32 -1.47 15.64
C GLU A 44 -3.29 -1.37 14.52
N ILE A 45 -2.33 -2.29 14.51
CA ILE A 45 -1.27 -2.35 13.52
C ILE A 45 -1.39 -3.65 12.73
N ILE A 46 -1.56 -3.54 11.41
CA ILE A 46 -1.67 -4.67 10.50
C ILE A 46 -0.49 -4.63 9.54
N THR A 47 0.37 -5.64 9.62
CA THR A 47 1.46 -5.82 8.66
C THR A 47 1.04 -6.84 7.60
N TYR A 48 1.24 -6.50 6.33
CA TYR A 48 0.83 -7.34 5.22
C TYR A 48 1.88 -7.37 4.10
N GLU A 49 1.84 -8.45 3.37
CA GLU A 49 2.57 -8.65 2.13
C GLU A 49 1.61 -8.40 0.95
N VAL A 50 2.15 -7.81 -0.11
CA VAL A 50 1.44 -7.68 -1.38
C VAL A 50 1.98 -8.74 -2.32
N ASP A 51 1.10 -9.61 -2.79
CA ASP A 51 1.48 -10.65 -3.75
C ASP A 51 1.99 -10.01 -5.04
N SER A 52 3.26 -10.24 -5.37
CA SER A 52 3.91 -9.64 -6.53
C SER A 52 4.44 -10.73 -7.46
N ILE A 53 4.22 -10.55 -8.75
CA ILE A 53 4.77 -11.43 -9.79
C ILE A 53 6.29 -11.28 -9.77
N GLN A 54 7.00 -12.36 -9.42
CA GLN A 54 8.46 -12.40 -9.41
C GLN A 54 9.01 -12.40 -10.84
N THR A 55 9.84 -11.42 -11.18
CA THR A 55 10.66 -11.42 -12.39
C THR A 55 12.11 -11.86 -12.07
N ARG A 56 12.66 -12.61 -12.99
CA ARG A 56 13.82 -13.53 -12.88
C ARG A 56 15.19 -12.91 -12.60
N SER A 57 15.59 -12.24 -11.62
CA SER A 57 17.01 -12.18 -11.24
C SER A 57 17.32 -11.53 -9.89
N THR A 58 16.44 -10.69 -9.42
CA THR A 58 16.52 -10.13 -8.06
C THR A 58 15.17 -10.37 -7.42
N SER A 59 15.16 -11.03 -6.26
CA SER A 59 13.91 -11.21 -5.55
C SER A 59 13.47 -9.89 -4.95
N THR A 60 12.26 -9.46 -5.30
CA THR A 60 11.66 -8.26 -4.74
C THR A 60 10.45 -8.63 -3.88
N LYS A 61 10.24 -7.91 -2.81
CA LYS A 61 9.09 -8.04 -1.93
C LYS A 61 8.46 -6.67 -1.74
N LYS A 62 7.14 -6.60 -1.88
CA LYS A 62 6.34 -5.41 -1.56
C LYS A 62 5.43 -5.73 -0.40
N GLY A 63 5.27 -4.79 0.51
CA GLY A 63 4.35 -4.94 1.61
C GLY A 63 4.04 -3.62 2.27
N GLY A 64 3.22 -3.67 3.31
CA GLY A 64 2.82 -2.49 4.04
C GLY A 64 2.52 -2.77 5.50
N ARG A 65 2.38 -1.66 6.22
CA ARG A 65 1.95 -1.62 7.60
C ARG A 65 0.89 -0.55 7.74
N ASP A 66 -0.33 -0.99 8.05
CA ASP A 66 -1.45 -0.10 8.36
C ASP A 66 -1.46 0.17 9.87
N TYR A 67 -1.60 1.43 10.23
CA TYR A 67 -1.71 1.92 11.59
C TYR A 67 -3.07 2.59 11.74
N HIS A 68 -3.99 1.96 12.46
CA HIS A 68 -5.34 2.45 12.72
C HIS A 68 -5.40 3.03 14.12
N CYS A 69 -5.66 4.32 14.24
CA CYS A 69 -6.00 4.94 15.51
C CYS A 69 -7.53 4.91 15.67
N LYS A 70 -8.00 4.32 16.75
CA LYS A 70 -9.42 4.14 17.06
C LYS A 70 -9.75 4.79 18.39
N ASP A 71 -10.98 5.26 18.54
CA ASP A 71 -11.52 5.63 19.86
C ASP A 71 -11.85 4.39 20.69
N LYS A 72 -12.27 4.58 21.94
CA LYS A 72 -12.66 3.49 22.87
C LYS A 72 -13.87 2.67 22.42
N ASN A 73 -14.63 3.18 21.45
CA ASN A 73 -15.78 2.46 20.87
C ASN A 73 -15.36 1.68 19.61
N GLY A 74 -14.08 1.68 19.24
CA GLY A 74 -13.54 1.00 18.06
C GLY A 74 -13.73 1.75 16.76
N LYS A 75 -14.21 3.00 16.78
CA LYS A 75 -14.36 3.84 15.59
C LYS A 75 -13.00 4.35 15.15
N ILE A 76 -12.67 4.19 13.86
CA ILE A 76 -11.44 4.72 13.29
C ILE A 76 -11.48 6.25 13.31
N LEU A 77 -10.45 6.85 13.91
CA LEU A 77 -10.19 8.28 13.93
C LEU A 77 -9.34 8.71 12.74
N TRP A 78 -8.34 7.91 12.41
CA TRP A 78 -7.52 8.04 11.21
C TRP A 78 -6.71 6.76 10.95
N THR A 79 -6.24 6.61 9.73
CA THR A 79 -5.40 5.49 9.31
C THR A 79 -4.14 6.03 8.64
N ALA A 80 -2.99 5.50 8.99
CA ALA A 80 -1.74 5.72 8.25
C ALA A 80 -1.26 4.41 7.65
N THR A 81 -0.86 4.45 6.37
CA THR A 81 -0.35 3.29 5.64
C THR A 81 1.06 3.57 5.18
N LEU A 82 2.03 2.81 5.68
CA LEU A 82 3.40 2.75 5.17
C LEU A 82 3.49 1.60 4.17
N THR A 83 4.01 1.86 2.97
CA THR A 83 4.36 0.82 2.00
C THR A 83 5.85 0.83 1.73
N GLY A 84 6.43 -0.34 1.53
CA GLY A 84 7.84 -0.52 1.20
C GLY A 84 8.03 -1.54 0.09
N THR A 85 9.02 -1.30 -0.76
CA THR A 85 9.53 -2.29 -1.71
C THR A 85 10.98 -2.62 -1.34
N PHE A 86 11.27 -3.90 -1.30
CA PHE A 86 12.55 -4.43 -0.82
C PHE A 86 13.15 -5.36 -1.86
N GLU A 87 14.47 -5.27 -2.02
CA GLU A 87 15.27 -6.27 -2.71
C GLU A 87 15.95 -7.16 -1.68
N TYR A 88 16.06 -8.46 -1.97
CA TYR A 88 16.73 -9.44 -1.10
C TYR A 88 17.36 -10.57 -1.92
N ASN A 89 18.38 -11.22 -1.37
CA ASN A 89 19.16 -12.24 -2.07
C ASN A 89 19.56 -13.44 -1.21
N GLY A 90 18.92 -13.63 -0.06
CA GLY A 90 19.25 -14.69 0.90
C GLY A 90 20.33 -14.29 1.93
N THR A 91 21.16 -13.29 1.64
CA THR A 91 22.24 -12.81 2.53
C THR A 91 21.99 -11.41 3.03
N THR A 92 21.47 -10.56 2.17
CA THR A 92 21.18 -9.14 2.46
C THR A 92 19.78 -8.78 1.99
N SER A 93 19.25 -7.71 2.56
CA SER A 93 18.05 -7.05 2.07
C SER A 93 18.21 -5.53 2.13
N LYS A 94 17.49 -4.83 1.25
CA LYS A 94 17.52 -3.37 1.14
C LYS A 94 16.15 -2.85 0.78
N CYS A 95 15.71 -1.79 1.46
CA CYS A 95 14.52 -1.04 1.07
C CYS A 95 14.88 -0.09 -0.08
N ILE A 96 14.22 -0.27 -1.24
CA ILE A 96 14.46 0.54 -2.45
C ILE A 96 13.44 1.65 -2.63
N SER A 97 12.25 1.51 -2.04
CA SER A 97 11.26 2.59 -2.01
C SER A 97 10.40 2.52 -0.76
N ALA A 98 9.93 3.67 -0.30
CA ALA A 98 8.99 3.80 0.79
C ALA A 98 8.01 4.95 0.50
N SER A 99 6.75 4.76 0.84
CA SER A 99 5.73 5.81 0.80
C SER A 99 4.81 5.72 2.01
N VAL A 100 4.25 6.85 2.42
CA VAL A 100 3.26 6.91 3.49
C VAL A 100 2.04 7.72 3.05
N SER A 101 0.87 7.18 3.30
CA SER A 101 -0.42 7.84 3.11
C SER A 101 -1.20 7.91 4.41
N VAL A 102 -2.09 8.89 4.50
CA VAL A 102 -3.04 9.02 5.61
C VAL A 102 -4.44 9.11 5.01
N SER A 103 -5.37 8.36 5.57
CA SER A 103 -6.76 8.25 5.13
C SER A 103 -7.71 8.11 6.32
N ASN A 104 -9.02 8.07 6.06
CA ASN A 104 -10.07 7.90 7.08
C ASN A 104 -9.99 8.94 8.22
N VAL A 105 -9.55 10.15 7.92
CA VAL A 105 -9.39 11.21 8.92
C VAL A 105 -10.76 11.73 9.34
N SER A 106 -11.13 11.52 10.59
CA SER A 106 -12.38 12.04 11.18
C SER A 106 -12.31 13.56 11.37
N SER A 107 -13.47 14.22 11.48
CA SER A 107 -13.58 15.69 11.57
C SER A 107 -12.85 16.33 12.76
N GLY A 108 -12.57 15.55 13.81
CA GLY A 108 -11.79 16.00 14.99
C GLY A 108 -10.27 15.94 14.79
N TRP A 109 -9.80 15.50 13.62
CA TRP A 109 -8.38 15.27 13.35
C TRP A 109 -7.92 15.94 12.07
N GLN A 110 -6.64 16.28 12.00
CA GLN A 110 -5.99 16.84 10.81
C GLN A 110 -4.57 16.29 10.68
N LEU A 111 -4.19 15.95 9.46
CA LEU A 111 -2.78 15.67 9.16
C LEU A 111 -1.97 16.97 9.25
N PHE A 112 -0.98 17.02 10.14
CA PHE A 112 -0.05 18.15 10.26
C PHE A 112 1.16 17.96 9.35
N THR A 113 1.80 16.77 9.40
CA THR A 113 2.91 16.42 8.50
C THR A 113 3.02 14.92 8.33
N LYS A 114 3.61 14.49 7.21
CA LYS A 114 3.98 13.10 6.96
C LYS A 114 5.27 13.01 6.15
N LYS A 115 6.10 12.01 6.46
CA LYS A 115 7.34 11.73 5.75
C LYS A 115 7.58 10.23 5.70
N ALA A 116 7.98 9.72 4.54
CA ALA A 116 8.55 8.38 4.39
C ALA A 116 10.03 8.46 4.04
N SER A 117 10.79 7.47 4.46
CA SER A 117 12.21 7.33 4.14
C SER A 117 12.64 5.87 4.13
N THR A 118 13.76 5.58 3.47
CA THR A 118 14.40 4.27 3.46
C THR A 118 15.69 4.32 4.27
N SER A 119 16.03 3.23 4.98
CA SER A 119 17.26 3.11 5.74
C SER A 119 17.68 1.64 5.85
N GLY A 120 18.73 1.23 5.15
CA GLY A 120 19.12 -0.19 5.08
C GLY A 120 17.96 -1.04 4.55
N ASN A 121 17.54 -2.02 5.33
CA ASN A 121 16.43 -2.92 5.03
C ASN A 121 15.07 -2.44 5.57
N GLN A 122 14.93 -1.15 5.88
CA GLN A 122 13.74 -0.59 6.51
C GLN A 122 13.09 0.50 5.66
N ALA A 123 11.78 0.44 5.50
CA ALA A 123 10.91 1.56 5.20
C ALA A 123 10.48 2.21 6.53
N LYS A 124 10.52 3.53 6.61
CA LYS A 124 10.18 4.30 7.82
C LYS A 124 9.12 5.34 7.51
N ALA A 125 8.13 5.46 8.39
CA ALA A 125 7.15 6.54 8.38
C ALA A 125 7.29 7.40 9.62
N SER A 126 7.16 8.70 9.43
CA SER A 126 6.99 9.68 10.51
C SER A 126 5.79 10.54 10.13
N ILE A 127 4.78 10.57 10.96
CA ILE A 127 3.58 11.39 10.80
C ILE A 127 3.30 12.16 12.08
N ILE A 128 2.67 13.31 11.94
CA ILE A 128 2.13 14.06 13.06
C ILE A 128 0.67 14.34 12.72
N MET A 129 -0.22 13.81 13.54
CA MET A 129 -1.64 14.14 13.53
C MET A 129 -1.92 15.23 14.57
N ARG A 130 -2.86 16.11 14.27
CA ARG A 130 -3.30 17.17 15.17
C ARG A 130 -4.77 16.96 15.50
N GLU A 131 -5.10 16.94 16.77
CA GLU A 131 -6.46 17.02 17.23
C GLU A 131 -6.97 18.48 17.11
N THR A 132 -8.10 18.69 16.47
CA THR A 132 -8.56 20.06 16.14
C THR A 132 -9.20 20.78 17.32
N SER A 133 -9.71 20.05 18.31
CA SER A 133 -10.34 20.61 19.52
C SER A 133 -9.34 21.14 20.54
N THR A 134 -8.25 20.41 20.76
CA THR A 134 -7.21 20.72 21.77
C THR A 134 -5.96 21.33 21.15
N MET A 135 -5.81 21.24 19.81
CA MET A 135 -4.59 21.58 19.07
C MET A 135 -3.40 20.69 19.44
N ALA A 136 -3.61 19.60 20.17
CA ALA A 136 -2.58 18.65 20.56
C ALA A 136 -1.96 17.96 19.34
N LEU A 137 -0.65 17.75 19.37
CA LEU A 137 0.11 17.07 18.34
C LEU A 137 0.42 15.63 18.80
N HIS A 138 0.10 14.67 17.93
CA HIS A 138 0.30 13.25 18.15
C HIS A 138 1.32 12.71 17.14
N PRO A 139 2.62 12.68 17.50
CA PRO A 139 3.66 12.12 16.64
C PRO A 139 3.61 10.60 16.66
N VAL A 140 3.67 9.99 15.47
CA VAL A 140 3.70 8.54 15.30
C VAL A 140 4.83 8.18 14.34
N ASN A 141 5.67 7.24 14.77
CA ASN A 141 6.77 6.70 13.98
C ASN A 141 6.63 5.18 13.95
N PHE A 142 6.69 4.60 12.76
CA PHE A 142 6.66 3.16 12.59
C PHE A 142 7.49 2.72 11.38
N THR A 143 7.90 1.46 11.39
CA THR A 143 8.81 0.89 10.40
C THR A 143 8.24 -0.40 9.84
N LEU A 144 8.62 -0.72 8.61
CA LEU A 144 8.45 -2.02 7.99
C LEU A 144 9.81 -2.48 7.54
N SER A 145 10.23 -3.67 7.97
CA SER A 145 11.55 -4.24 7.69
C SER A 145 11.42 -5.49 6.82
N CYS A 146 12.49 -5.80 6.08
CA CYS A 146 12.60 -7.03 5.30
C CYS A 146 13.85 -7.79 5.70
N SER A 147 13.71 -9.11 5.95
CA SER A 147 14.84 -9.97 6.22
C SER A 147 15.63 -10.28 4.94
N PRO A 148 16.88 -10.79 5.04
CA PRO A 148 17.62 -11.28 3.88
C PRO A 148 16.91 -12.37 3.08
N THR A 149 15.99 -13.10 3.71
CA THR A 149 15.19 -14.16 3.09
C THR A 149 13.86 -13.70 2.54
N GLY A 150 13.56 -12.38 2.64
CA GLY A 150 12.33 -11.77 2.10
C GLY A 150 11.13 -11.78 3.05
N SER A 151 11.30 -12.14 4.34
CA SER A 151 10.21 -12.03 5.33
C SER A 151 10.06 -10.58 5.79
N LEU A 152 8.82 -10.08 5.80
CA LEU A 152 8.48 -8.75 6.32
C LEU A 152 8.14 -8.81 7.81
N TYR A 153 8.50 -7.77 8.57
CA TYR A 153 8.22 -7.64 10.02
C TYR A 153 8.24 -6.19 10.49
#